data_29648e6f23906439decff5a16a4753e2
#
_entry.id   29648e6f23906439decff5a16a4753e2
#
_cell.length_a   1.000
_cell.length_b   1.000
_cell.length_c   1.000
_cell.angle_alpha   90.00
_cell.angle_beta   90.00
_cell.angle_gamma   90.00
#
_symmetry.space_group_name_H-M   'P 1'
#
loop_
_entity.id
_entity.type
_entity.pdbx_description
1 polymer ?
#
loop_
_entity_poly.entity_id
_entity_poly.type
_entity_poly.pdbx_seq_one_letter_code
_entity_poly.pdbx_strand_id
1 'polypeptide(L)'
;EFVSVLCEPIMRPIFKLPGEAAINIISSFVSSASVGVYFTEQYYTQKAYTTRQACAVVTNFSVISVGYIGVLASIAGIEEMYGVLLIASFVLVLVMGAIMIRIPPLSMIPDTCIDGSAPVVTTRKMSFSERFRLAVEQGAARSEQFTAKAFLQNFLQAMKFAQKTIGVMVPTVMLVLTLVYYTPLFQWIGAPLAPVLGLFGVPDAALAAPSVLI
;
A
#
# COMPACT_ATOMS: atom_id res chain seq x y z
N GLU A 1 7.54 -15.38 -4.05
CA GLU A 1 9.01 -15.60 -3.99
C GLU A 1 9.70 -15.24 -5.30
N PHE A 2 9.26 -15.73 -6.48
CA PHE A 2 9.88 -15.40 -7.77
C PHE A 2 10.03 -13.87 -7.98
N VAL A 3 8.94 -13.12 -7.84
CA VAL A 3 8.92 -11.65 -8.01
C VAL A 3 9.78 -10.97 -6.93
N SER A 4 9.77 -11.47 -5.71
CA SER A 4 10.54 -10.95 -4.58
C SER A 4 12.04 -10.97 -4.88
N VAL A 5 12.57 -12.12 -5.30
CA VAL A 5 14.01 -12.27 -5.63
C VAL A 5 14.41 -11.38 -6.82
N LEU A 6 13.53 -11.24 -7.81
CA LEU A 6 13.80 -10.46 -9.01
C LEU A 6 13.78 -8.94 -8.74
N CYS A 7 12.88 -8.48 -7.88
CA CYS A 7 12.73 -7.06 -7.56
C CYS A 7 13.66 -6.58 -6.44
N GLU A 8 14.30 -7.47 -5.69
CA GLU A 8 15.20 -7.13 -4.59
C GLU A 8 16.30 -6.12 -4.96
N PRO A 9 16.99 -6.21 -6.13
CA PRO A 9 18.04 -5.26 -6.52
C PRO A 9 17.53 -3.84 -6.75
N ILE A 10 16.23 -3.67 -6.96
CA ILE A 10 15.58 -2.36 -7.10
C ILE A 10 15.02 -1.91 -5.75
N MET A 11 14.36 -2.81 -5.03
CA MET A 11 13.70 -2.48 -3.76
C MET A 11 14.68 -2.07 -2.66
N ARG A 12 15.80 -2.76 -2.53
CA ARG A 12 16.78 -2.46 -1.47
C ARG A 12 17.47 -1.11 -1.62
N PRO A 13 18.09 -0.74 -2.76
CA PRO A 13 18.83 0.52 -2.85
C PRO A 13 17.89 1.75 -2.92
N ILE A 14 16.75 1.64 -3.58
CA ILE A 14 15.84 2.77 -3.78
C ILE A 14 14.94 2.98 -2.57
N PHE A 15 14.28 1.92 -2.09
CA PHE A 15 13.26 2.00 -1.06
C PHE A 15 13.69 1.47 0.30
N LYS A 16 14.89 0.90 0.43
CA LYS A 16 15.38 0.22 1.65
C LYS A 16 14.41 -0.88 2.13
N LEU A 17 13.67 -1.48 1.20
CA LEU A 17 12.68 -2.51 1.44
C LEU A 17 13.17 -3.86 0.90
N PRO A 18 12.76 -4.98 1.49
CA PRO A 18 13.02 -6.30 0.94
C PRO A 18 12.21 -6.53 -0.34
N GLY A 19 12.57 -7.55 -1.12
CA GLY A 19 11.93 -7.84 -2.41
C GLY A 19 10.45 -8.19 -2.33
N GLU A 20 9.98 -8.71 -1.18
CA GLU A 20 8.57 -9.00 -0.88
C GLU A 20 7.69 -7.74 -0.96
N ALA A 21 8.27 -6.58 -0.74
CA ALA A 21 7.55 -5.32 -0.85
C ALA A 21 7.04 -5.05 -2.28
N ALA A 22 7.74 -5.55 -3.30
CA ALA A 22 7.26 -5.43 -4.68
C ALA A 22 5.93 -6.16 -4.91
N ILE A 23 5.77 -7.35 -4.32
CA ILE A 23 4.52 -8.11 -4.39
C ILE A 23 3.40 -7.34 -3.70
N ASN A 24 3.72 -6.76 -2.54
CA ASN A 24 2.77 -5.98 -1.76
C ASN A 24 2.29 -4.73 -2.52
N ILE A 25 3.22 -3.99 -3.13
CA ILE A 25 2.92 -2.82 -3.96
C ILE A 25 2.01 -3.21 -5.14
N ILE A 26 2.38 -4.24 -5.89
CA ILE A 26 1.59 -4.71 -7.04
C ILE A 26 0.21 -5.17 -6.60
N SER A 27 0.13 -5.94 -5.51
CA SER A 27 -1.15 -6.43 -4.99
C SER A 27 -2.06 -5.31 -4.52
N SER A 28 -1.52 -4.28 -3.87
CA SER A 28 -2.28 -3.08 -3.48
C SER A 28 -2.81 -2.34 -4.69
N PHE A 29 -1.98 -2.15 -5.71
CA PHE A 29 -2.32 -1.39 -6.90
C PHE A 29 -3.37 -2.09 -7.77
N VAL A 30 -3.28 -3.42 -7.90
CA VAL A 30 -4.24 -4.22 -8.67
C VAL A 30 -5.55 -4.44 -7.91
N SER A 31 -5.48 -4.62 -6.60
CA SER A 31 -6.62 -5.03 -5.77
C SER A 31 -7.16 -3.86 -4.92
N SER A 32 -6.57 -3.64 -3.76
CA SER A 32 -6.93 -2.55 -2.84
C SER A 32 -5.84 -2.31 -1.80
N ALA A 33 -5.84 -1.10 -1.22
CA ALA A 33 -4.97 -0.75 -0.11
C ALA A 33 -5.08 -1.72 1.08
N SER A 34 -6.30 -2.21 1.37
CA SER A 34 -6.54 -3.16 2.47
C SER A 34 -5.80 -4.48 2.28
N VAL A 35 -5.66 -4.95 1.04
CA VAL A 35 -4.88 -6.16 0.73
C VAL A 35 -3.40 -5.92 0.97
N GLY A 36 -2.89 -4.74 0.63
CA GLY A 36 -1.52 -4.34 0.94
C GLY A 36 -1.22 -4.30 2.43
N VAL A 37 -2.15 -3.76 3.22
CA VAL A 37 -2.04 -3.76 4.70
C VAL A 37 -2.04 -5.18 5.25
N TYR A 38 -2.90 -6.06 4.73
CA TYR A 38 -2.96 -7.46 5.13
C TYR A 38 -1.64 -8.21 4.87
N PHE A 39 -1.07 -8.05 3.67
CA PHE A 39 0.23 -8.66 3.36
C PHE A 39 1.34 -8.07 4.23
N THR A 40 1.30 -6.77 4.52
CA THR A 40 2.28 -6.15 5.41
C THR A 40 2.19 -6.73 6.82
N GLU A 41 0.98 -6.93 7.36
CA GLU A 41 0.78 -7.58 8.66
C GLU A 41 1.36 -9.00 8.66
N GLN A 42 1.11 -9.78 7.61
CA GLN A 42 1.65 -11.12 7.48
C GLN A 42 3.18 -11.15 7.42
N TYR A 43 3.79 -10.33 6.57
CA TYR A 43 5.25 -10.27 6.44
C TYR A 43 5.92 -9.74 7.70
N TYR A 44 5.28 -8.81 8.39
CA TYR A 44 5.76 -8.29 9.67
C TYR A 44 5.72 -9.36 10.77
N THR A 45 4.61 -10.09 10.86
CA THR A 45 4.45 -11.20 11.83
C THR A 45 5.42 -12.35 11.55
N GLN A 46 5.72 -12.62 10.28
CA GLN A 46 6.70 -13.62 9.85
C GLN A 46 8.15 -13.13 9.95
N LYS A 47 8.40 -11.92 10.48
CA LYS A 47 9.73 -11.29 10.62
C LYS A 47 10.44 -11.03 9.28
N ALA A 48 9.71 -11.05 8.18
CA ALA A 48 10.22 -10.67 6.87
C ALA A 48 10.38 -9.14 6.73
N TYR A 49 9.58 -8.37 7.49
CA TYR A 49 9.69 -6.92 7.58
C TYR A 49 10.14 -6.47 8.96
N THR A 50 10.95 -5.43 9.00
CA THR A 50 11.19 -4.65 10.21
C THR A 50 10.03 -3.69 10.47
N THR A 51 9.95 -3.13 11.67
CA THR A 51 8.95 -2.12 12.04
C THR A 51 8.98 -0.93 11.08
N ARG A 52 10.19 -0.42 10.77
CA ARG A 52 10.36 0.66 9.79
C ARG A 52 9.84 0.30 8.41
N GLN A 53 10.18 -0.90 7.93
CA GLN A 53 9.76 -1.38 6.61
C GLN A 53 8.25 -1.57 6.53
N ALA A 54 7.64 -2.17 7.56
CA ALA A 54 6.19 -2.33 7.64
C ALA A 54 5.47 -0.96 7.63
N CYS A 55 5.92 -0.01 8.45
CA CYS A 55 5.38 1.35 8.45
C CYS A 55 5.54 2.02 7.08
N ALA A 56 6.71 1.90 6.44
CA ALA A 56 6.96 2.48 5.14
C ALA A 56 6.05 1.90 4.05
N VAL A 57 5.81 0.59 4.08
CA VAL A 57 4.93 -0.08 3.10
C VAL A 57 3.47 0.35 3.31
N VAL A 58 2.98 0.35 4.55
CA VAL A 58 1.60 0.74 4.83
C VAL A 58 1.33 2.21 4.49
N THR A 59 2.26 3.12 4.81
CA THR A 59 2.04 4.55 4.59
C THR A 59 2.23 5.01 3.15
N ASN A 60 3.16 4.38 2.40
CA ASN A 60 3.51 4.85 1.07
C ASN A 60 2.98 3.97 -0.07
N PHE A 61 2.80 2.67 0.19
CA PHE A 61 2.50 1.69 -0.86
C PHE A 61 1.16 1.00 -0.72
N SER A 62 0.38 1.31 0.31
CA SER A 62 -1.04 0.92 0.39
C SER A 62 -1.88 1.90 -0.44
N VAL A 63 -1.79 1.78 -1.74
CA VAL A 63 -2.25 2.79 -2.71
C VAL A 63 -3.67 2.52 -3.17
N ILE A 64 -4.29 3.58 -3.69
CA ILE A 64 -5.56 3.51 -4.40
C ILE A 64 -5.42 2.56 -5.60
N SER A 65 -6.37 1.65 -5.75
CA SER A 65 -6.34 0.65 -6.83
C SER A 65 -6.58 1.27 -8.21
N VAL A 66 -6.08 0.59 -9.23
CA VAL A 66 -6.30 0.91 -10.65
C VAL A 66 -7.78 1.13 -10.94
N GLY A 67 -8.66 0.25 -10.44
CA GLY A 67 -10.11 0.38 -10.64
C GLY A 67 -10.69 1.64 -10.00
N TYR A 68 -10.21 2.02 -8.81
CA TYR A 68 -10.71 3.23 -8.15
C TYR A 68 -10.27 4.50 -8.86
N ILE A 69 -9.06 4.54 -9.43
CA ILE A 69 -8.61 5.66 -10.29
C ILE A 69 -9.55 5.81 -11.49
N GLY A 70 -10.02 4.69 -12.08
CA GLY A 70 -11.01 4.72 -13.17
C GLY A 70 -12.34 5.31 -12.74
N VAL A 71 -12.84 4.93 -11.56
CA VAL A 71 -14.07 5.51 -11.00
C VAL A 71 -13.92 7.02 -10.77
N LEU A 72 -12.80 7.47 -10.20
CA LEU A 72 -12.52 8.90 -10.01
C LEU A 72 -12.45 9.65 -11.34
N ALA A 73 -11.79 9.08 -12.36
CA ALA A 73 -11.71 9.69 -13.70
C ALA A 73 -13.10 9.83 -14.33
N SER A 74 -13.98 8.84 -14.17
CA SER A 74 -15.36 8.87 -14.65
C SER A 74 -16.21 9.93 -13.92
N ILE A 75 -16.11 9.99 -12.59
CA ILE A 75 -16.81 11.01 -11.80
C ILE A 75 -16.35 12.43 -12.20
N ALA A 76 -15.06 12.60 -12.49
CA ALA A 76 -14.48 13.87 -12.91
C ALA A 76 -14.74 14.22 -14.39
N GLY A 77 -15.28 13.30 -15.20
CA GLY A 77 -15.51 13.47 -16.63
C GLY A 77 -14.22 13.55 -17.45
N ILE A 78 -13.14 12.92 -17.00
CA ILE A 78 -11.80 12.93 -17.62
C ILE A 78 -11.32 11.51 -17.96
N GLU A 79 -12.24 10.64 -18.38
CA GLU A 79 -11.94 9.24 -18.69
C GLU A 79 -10.87 9.08 -19.78
N GLU A 80 -10.80 10.03 -20.71
CA GLU A 80 -9.77 10.05 -21.77
C GLU A 80 -8.34 10.15 -21.19
N MET A 81 -8.20 10.74 -20.00
CA MET A 81 -6.91 10.88 -19.31
C MET A 81 -6.60 9.72 -18.36
N TYR A 82 -7.45 8.70 -18.28
CA TYR A 82 -7.29 7.59 -17.34
C TYR A 82 -5.89 6.96 -17.39
N GLY A 83 -5.37 6.68 -18.58
CA GLY A 83 -4.04 6.10 -18.74
C GLY A 83 -2.92 7.00 -18.20
N VAL A 84 -3.04 8.30 -18.41
CA VAL A 84 -2.07 9.29 -17.90
C VAL A 84 -2.14 9.36 -16.38
N LEU A 85 -3.36 9.42 -15.83
CA LEU A 85 -3.58 9.43 -14.37
C LEU A 85 -3.02 8.18 -13.70
N LEU A 86 -3.19 7.03 -14.32
CA LEU A 86 -2.69 5.76 -13.81
C LEU A 86 -1.17 5.74 -13.78
N ILE A 87 -0.50 6.12 -14.87
CA ILE A 87 0.96 6.17 -14.94
C ILE A 87 1.49 7.23 -13.95
N ALA A 88 0.89 8.42 -13.94
CA ALA A 88 1.29 9.50 -13.05
C ALA A 88 1.16 9.09 -11.57
N SER A 89 0.05 8.45 -11.20
CA SER A 89 -0.17 7.96 -9.84
C SER A 89 0.87 6.91 -9.44
N PHE A 90 1.17 5.97 -10.32
CA PHE A 90 2.17 4.94 -10.07
C PHE A 90 3.58 5.54 -9.88
N VAL A 91 3.98 6.46 -10.77
CA VAL A 91 5.28 7.14 -10.68
C VAL A 91 5.34 7.97 -9.40
N LEU A 92 4.28 8.71 -9.08
CA LEU A 92 4.21 9.54 -7.87
C LEU A 92 4.39 8.70 -6.60
N VAL A 93 3.72 7.54 -6.51
CA VAL A 93 3.85 6.62 -5.38
C VAL A 93 5.28 6.12 -5.23
N LEU A 94 5.93 5.74 -6.31
CA LEU A 94 7.32 5.29 -6.27
C LEU A 94 8.26 6.43 -5.82
N VAL A 95 8.10 7.61 -6.37
CA VAL A 95 8.92 8.78 -5.99
C VAL A 95 8.70 9.16 -4.54
N MET A 96 7.44 9.27 -4.11
CA MET A 96 7.10 9.59 -2.72
C MET A 96 7.59 8.52 -1.76
N GLY A 97 7.43 7.24 -2.08
CA GLY A 97 7.96 6.14 -1.27
C GLY A 97 9.48 6.19 -1.10
N ALA A 98 10.22 6.51 -2.17
CA ALA A 98 11.66 6.67 -2.12
C ALA A 98 12.10 7.86 -1.26
N ILE A 99 11.34 8.95 -1.25
CA ILE A 99 11.62 10.16 -0.46
C ILE A 99 11.24 9.94 1.00
N MET A 100 10.02 9.50 1.26
CA MET A 100 9.44 9.43 2.61
C MET A 100 10.19 8.47 3.54
N ILE A 101 10.74 7.37 3.02
CA ILE A 101 11.52 6.44 3.84
C ILE A 101 12.83 7.06 4.38
N ARG A 102 13.26 8.19 3.80
CA ARG A 102 14.49 8.90 4.18
C ARG A 102 14.24 10.09 5.09
N ILE A 103 12.99 10.55 5.17
CA ILE A 103 12.58 11.74 5.95
C ILE A 103 11.96 11.32 7.29
N PRO A 104 12.14 12.08 8.38
CA PRO A 104 11.34 11.90 9.59
C PRO A 104 9.83 12.06 9.28
N PRO A 105 8.93 11.27 9.88
CA PRO A 105 9.14 10.38 11.03
C PRO A 105 9.63 8.95 10.69
N LEU A 106 9.53 8.48 9.45
CA LEU A 106 9.86 7.09 9.10
C LEU A 106 11.34 6.74 9.34
N SER A 107 12.25 7.67 9.06
CA SER A 107 13.68 7.46 9.28
C SER A 107 14.05 7.28 10.74
N MET A 108 13.20 7.75 11.68
CA MET A 108 13.43 7.64 13.12
C MET A 108 12.89 6.33 13.73
N ILE A 109 12.07 5.60 13.00
CA ILE A 109 11.52 4.32 13.47
C ILE A 109 12.67 3.30 13.54
N PRO A 110 12.75 2.49 14.62
CA PRO A 110 13.78 1.47 14.77
C PRO A 110 13.66 0.41 13.67
N ASP A 111 14.81 -0.03 13.16
CA ASP A 111 14.90 -1.04 12.12
C ASP A 111 15.05 -2.44 12.74
N THR A 112 14.05 -2.82 13.54
CA THR A 112 13.98 -4.08 14.27
C THR A 112 12.73 -4.86 13.88
N CYS A 113 12.79 -6.18 13.95
CA CYS A 113 11.63 -7.05 13.79
C CYS A 113 10.69 -6.96 15.01
N ILE A 114 9.51 -7.59 14.92
CA ILE A 114 8.48 -7.58 15.97
C ILE A 114 8.97 -8.07 17.34
N ASP A 115 10.00 -8.91 17.37
CA ASP A 115 10.65 -9.44 18.59
C ASP A 115 11.89 -8.65 19.02
N GLY A 116 12.15 -7.49 18.40
CA GLY A 116 13.34 -6.70 18.68
C GLY A 116 14.63 -7.23 18.03
N SER A 117 14.58 -8.35 17.31
CA SER A 117 15.74 -8.90 16.62
C SER A 117 16.18 -8.01 15.44
N ALA A 118 17.47 -8.06 15.11
CA ALA A 118 17.96 -7.41 13.89
C ALA A 118 17.45 -8.12 12.63
N PRO A 119 17.18 -7.39 11.55
CA PRO A 119 16.72 -7.98 10.29
C PRO A 119 17.78 -8.95 9.73
N VAL A 120 17.34 -10.11 9.26
CA VAL A 120 18.21 -11.06 8.56
C VAL A 120 18.49 -10.51 7.16
N VAL A 121 19.56 -9.76 7.02
CA VAL A 121 19.97 -9.18 5.74
C VAL A 121 20.77 -10.20 4.95
N THR A 122 20.13 -10.95 4.08
CA THR A 122 20.80 -11.83 3.13
C THR A 122 21.37 -11.00 1.97
N THR A 123 22.43 -10.27 2.22
CA THR A 123 23.11 -9.45 1.19
C THR A 123 24.06 -10.32 0.36
N ARG A 124 23.53 -11.26 -0.40
CA ARG A 124 24.34 -11.97 -1.39
C ARG A 124 24.31 -11.20 -2.70
N LYS A 125 25.46 -10.66 -3.11
CA LYS A 125 25.62 -10.08 -4.45
C LYS A 125 25.55 -11.22 -5.47
N MET A 126 24.39 -11.41 -6.07
CA MET A 126 24.17 -12.40 -7.13
C MET A 126 24.02 -11.70 -8.48
N SER A 127 24.53 -12.34 -9.55
CA SER A 127 24.28 -11.89 -10.92
C SER A 127 22.79 -12.03 -11.26
N PHE A 128 22.30 -11.27 -12.26
CA PHE A 128 20.90 -11.35 -12.69
C PHE A 128 20.49 -12.77 -13.11
N SER A 129 21.37 -13.49 -13.81
CA SER A 129 21.12 -14.88 -14.22
C SER A 129 21.02 -15.85 -13.04
N GLU A 130 21.85 -15.66 -12.02
CA GLU A 130 21.77 -16.46 -10.78
C GLU A 130 20.49 -16.18 -10.00
N ARG A 131 20.07 -14.91 -9.93
CA ARG A 131 18.80 -14.50 -9.30
C ARG A 131 17.59 -15.09 -10.02
N PHE A 132 17.60 -15.03 -11.35
CA PHE A 132 16.53 -15.59 -12.17
C PHE A 132 16.42 -17.11 -11.96
N ARG A 133 17.55 -17.82 -11.98
CA ARG A 133 17.58 -19.25 -11.72
C ARG A 133 17.07 -19.58 -10.32
N LEU A 134 17.52 -18.85 -9.30
CA LEU A 134 17.08 -19.02 -7.92
C LEU A 134 15.58 -18.71 -7.75
N ALA A 135 15.08 -17.68 -8.43
CA ALA A 135 13.67 -17.33 -8.44
C ALA A 135 12.80 -18.44 -9.06
N VAL A 136 13.26 -19.04 -10.16
CA VAL A 136 12.57 -20.18 -10.80
C VAL A 136 12.60 -21.41 -9.89
N GLU A 137 13.74 -21.71 -9.28
CA GLU A 137 13.90 -22.85 -8.37
C GLU A 137 13.01 -22.71 -7.12
N GLN A 138 12.98 -21.53 -6.50
CA GLN A 138 12.11 -21.26 -5.35
C GLN A 138 10.63 -21.26 -5.75
N GLY A 139 10.30 -20.73 -6.93
CA GLY A 139 8.95 -20.76 -7.47
C GLY A 139 8.47 -22.19 -7.74
N ALA A 140 9.32 -23.04 -8.31
CA ALA A 140 9.03 -24.44 -8.56
C ALA A 140 8.84 -25.22 -7.24
N ALA A 141 9.73 -25.06 -6.28
CA ALA A 141 9.63 -25.70 -4.97
C ALA A 141 8.34 -25.34 -4.21
N ARG A 142 7.87 -24.09 -4.37
CA ARG A 142 6.57 -23.66 -3.80
C ARG A 142 5.39 -24.23 -4.56
N SER A 143 5.50 -24.41 -5.87
CA SER A 143 4.40 -24.98 -6.67
C SER A 143 4.10 -26.42 -6.30
N GLU A 144 5.10 -27.21 -5.90
CA GLU A 144 4.92 -28.59 -5.42
C GLU A 144 4.13 -28.65 -4.10
N GLN A 145 4.15 -27.59 -3.29
CA GLN A 145 3.37 -27.48 -2.05
C GLN A 145 1.93 -27.02 -2.29
N PHE A 146 1.57 -26.72 -3.54
CA PHE A 146 0.23 -26.27 -3.89
C PHE A 146 -0.76 -27.42 -3.89
N THR A 147 -1.38 -27.62 -2.73
CA THR A 147 -2.42 -28.64 -2.54
C THR A 147 -3.80 -27.96 -2.52
N ALA A 148 -4.83 -28.67 -3.00
CA ALA A 148 -6.21 -28.18 -2.91
C ALA A 148 -6.62 -27.80 -1.48
N LYS A 149 -6.08 -28.48 -0.47
CA LYS A 149 -6.27 -28.14 0.94
C LYS A 149 -5.65 -26.79 1.30
N ALA A 150 -4.44 -26.49 0.82
CA ALA A 150 -3.78 -25.20 1.03
C ALA A 150 -4.55 -24.06 0.34
N PHE A 151 -5.05 -24.30 -0.86
CA PHE A 151 -5.92 -23.34 -1.56
C PHE A 151 -7.19 -23.04 -0.75
N LEU A 152 -7.87 -24.06 -0.27
CA LEU A 152 -9.08 -23.90 0.55
C LEU A 152 -8.79 -23.16 1.85
N GLN A 153 -7.67 -23.45 2.51
CA GLN A 153 -7.26 -22.75 3.72
C GLN A 153 -7.00 -21.26 3.46
N ASN A 154 -6.28 -20.93 2.37
CA ASN A 154 -6.03 -19.55 1.96
C ASN A 154 -7.33 -18.83 1.59
N PHE A 155 -8.25 -19.51 0.92
CA PHE A 155 -9.57 -18.98 0.61
C PHE A 155 -10.38 -18.65 1.88
N LEU A 156 -10.39 -19.57 2.85
CA LEU A 156 -11.07 -19.34 4.13
C LEU A 156 -10.42 -18.20 4.94
N GLN A 157 -9.11 -18.07 4.90
CA GLN A 157 -8.42 -16.93 5.51
C GLN A 157 -8.80 -15.61 4.83
N ALA A 158 -8.84 -15.59 3.49
CA ALA A 158 -9.29 -14.42 2.74
C ALA A 158 -10.75 -14.04 3.07
N MET A 159 -11.64 -15.03 3.22
CA MET A 159 -13.02 -14.78 3.64
C MET A 159 -13.11 -14.20 5.05
N LYS A 160 -12.34 -14.72 6.00
CA LYS A 160 -12.27 -14.16 7.36
C LYS A 160 -11.74 -12.74 7.37
N PHE A 161 -10.71 -12.47 6.57
CA PHE A 161 -10.16 -11.12 6.41
C PHE A 161 -11.21 -10.18 5.81
N ALA A 162 -11.90 -10.58 4.74
CA ALA A 162 -12.97 -9.79 4.13
C ALA A 162 -14.09 -9.50 5.14
N GLN A 163 -14.54 -10.48 5.91
CA GLN A 163 -15.55 -10.31 6.94
C GLN A 163 -15.11 -9.31 8.02
N LYS A 164 -13.85 -9.43 8.51
CA LYS A 164 -13.28 -8.49 9.48
C LYS A 164 -13.21 -7.06 8.92
N THR A 165 -12.76 -6.93 7.68
CA THR A 165 -12.63 -5.63 6.99
C THR A 165 -14.00 -4.98 6.80
N ILE A 166 -14.98 -5.71 6.29
CA ILE A 166 -16.36 -5.21 6.11
C ILE A 166 -16.95 -4.81 7.46
N GLY A 167 -16.76 -5.65 8.49
CA GLY A 167 -17.27 -5.39 9.85
C GLY A 167 -16.74 -4.12 10.50
N VAL A 168 -15.55 -3.64 10.09
CA VAL A 168 -14.98 -2.38 10.56
C VAL A 168 -15.31 -1.24 9.61
N MET A 169 -15.16 -1.45 8.30
CA MET A 169 -15.35 -0.39 7.29
C MET A 169 -16.80 0.10 7.24
N VAL A 170 -17.78 -0.80 7.23
CA VAL A 170 -19.21 -0.40 7.09
C VAL A 170 -19.64 0.51 8.23
N PRO A 171 -19.48 0.17 9.53
CA PRO A 171 -19.83 1.07 10.61
C PRO A 171 -19.05 2.38 10.59
N THR A 172 -17.76 2.33 10.25
CA THR A 172 -16.92 3.53 10.16
C THR A 172 -17.41 4.48 9.07
N VAL A 173 -17.66 3.97 7.86
CA VAL A 173 -18.21 4.76 6.76
C VAL A 173 -19.58 5.33 7.11
N MET A 174 -20.47 4.53 7.68
CA MET A 174 -21.79 4.99 8.14
C MET A 174 -21.68 6.12 9.17
N LEU A 175 -20.77 5.98 10.13
CA LEU A 175 -20.52 7.01 11.13
C LEU A 175 -19.99 8.31 10.47
N VAL A 176 -18.99 8.19 9.60
CA VAL A 176 -18.42 9.35 8.90
C VAL A 176 -19.46 10.03 8.02
N LEU A 177 -20.22 9.28 7.23
CA LEU A 177 -21.29 9.86 6.40
C LEU A 177 -22.36 10.54 7.26
N THR A 178 -22.74 9.94 8.39
CA THR A 178 -23.68 10.56 9.32
C THR A 178 -23.14 11.88 9.86
N LEU A 179 -21.86 11.93 10.23
CA LEU A 179 -21.21 13.17 10.67
C LEU A 179 -21.16 14.22 9.56
N VAL A 180 -20.85 13.83 8.32
CA VAL A 180 -20.78 14.74 7.17
C VAL A 180 -22.15 15.32 6.84
N TYR A 181 -23.21 14.50 6.80
CA TYR A 181 -24.52 14.94 6.37
C TYR A 181 -25.34 15.64 7.46
N TYR A 182 -25.19 15.23 8.71
CA TYR A 182 -26.03 15.71 9.82
C TYR A 182 -25.32 16.68 10.77
N THR A 183 -24.00 16.90 10.61
CA THR A 183 -23.26 17.85 11.47
C THR A 183 -22.38 18.80 10.64
N PRO A 184 -22.17 20.05 11.07
CA PRO A 184 -21.24 20.98 10.43
C PRO A 184 -19.77 20.70 10.81
N LEU A 185 -19.47 19.56 11.42
CA LEU A 185 -18.15 19.24 11.97
C LEU A 185 -17.02 19.38 10.92
N PHE A 186 -17.23 18.80 9.73
CA PHE A 186 -16.26 18.85 8.67
C PHE A 186 -16.11 20.23 8.05
N GLN A 187 -17.17 21.07 8.08
CA GLN A 187 -17.09 22.47 7.66
C GLN A 187 -16.21 23.27 8.63
N TRP A 188 -16.34 23.02 9.94
CA TRP A 188 -15.51 23.67 10.95
C TRP A 188 -14.04 23.25 10.86
N ILE A 189 -13.76 21.98 10.59
CA ILE A 189 -12.40 21.48 10.40
C ILE A 189 -11.84 21.99 9.06
N GLY A 190 -12.67 22.08 8.03
CA GLY A 190 -12.28 22.55 6.71
C GLY A 190 -12.05 24.07 6.60
N ALA A 191 -12.73 24.87 7.42
CA ALA A 191 -12.62 26.32 7.40
C ALA A 191 -11.17 26.84 7.48
N PRO A 192 -10.30 26.37 8.37
CA PRO A 192 -8.89 26.79 8.40
C PRO A 192 -8.06 26.27 7.22
N LEU A 193 -8.52 25.23 6.50
CA LEU A 193 -7.84 24.70 5.32
C LEU A 193 -8.24 25.46 4.04
N ALA A 194 -9.36 26.14 4.04
CA ALA A 194 -9.87 26.90 2.87
C ALA A 194 -8.84 27.89 2.29
N PRO A 195 -8.14 28.73 3.08
CA PRO A 195 -7.15 29.66 2.54
C PRO A 195 -5.93 28.93 1.93
N VAL A 196 -5.55 27.77 2.48
CA VAL A 196 -4.44 26.98 1.94
C VAL A 196 -4.84 26.33 0.62
N LEU A 197 -6.03 25.76 0.52
CA LEU A 197 -6.57 25.18 -0.71
C LEU A 197 -6.80 26.24 -1.80
N GLY A 198 -7.19 27.45 -1.40
CA GLY A 198 -7.32 28.61 -2.30
C GLY A 198 -6.00 29.00 -2.97
N LEU A 199 -4.86 28.86 -2.29
CA LEU A 199 -3.53 29.07 -2.88
C LEU A 199 -3.20 28.08 -4.01
N PHE A 200 -3.79 26.90 -3.97
CA PHE A 200 -3.65 25.88 -5.01
C PHE A 200 -4.71 26.01 -6.13
N GLY A 201 -5.50 27.10 -6.12
CA GLY A 201 -6.49 27.35 -7.17
C GLY A 201 -7.72 26.45 -7.11
N VAL A 202 -8.00 25.83 -5.97
CA VAL A 202 -9.20 25.00 -5.80
C VAL A 202 -10.41 25.91 -5.66
N PRO A 203 -11.35 25.94 -6.64
CA PRO A 203 -12.56 26.73 -6.52
C PRO A 203 -13.41 26.19 -5.36
N ASP A 204 -14.06 27.09 -4.65
CA ASP A 204 -14.90 26.76 -3.49
C ASP A 204 -14.20 25.87 -2.44
N ALA A 205 -12.96 26.22 -2.09
CA ALA A 205 -12.09 25.46 -1.18
C ALA A 205 -12.78 25.09 0.15
N ALA A 206 -13.71 25.90 0.63
CA ALA A 206 -14.50 25.62 1.82
C ALA A 206 -15.49 24.45 1.65
N LEU A 207 -15.97 24.19 0.42
CA LEU A 207 -16.86 23.08 0.09
C LEU A 207 -16.09 21.80 -0.24
N ALA A 208 -14.86 21.96 -0.76
CA ALA A 208 -14.00 20.80 -1.09
C ALA A 208 -13.29 20.20 0.13
N ALA A 209 -13.14 20.96 1.21
CA ALA A 209 -12.44 20.50 2.41
C ALA A 209 -13.00 19.22 3.03
N PRO A 210 -14.33 18.97 3.11
CA PRO A 210 -14.86 17.70 3.58
C PRO A 210 -14.48 16.50 2.72
N SER A 211 -14.40 16.67 1.40
CA SER A 211 -14.07 15.59 0.47
C SER A 211 -12.58 15.21 0.48
N VAL A 212 -11.72 16.08 0.98
CA VAL A 212 -10.28 15.80 1.14
C VAL A 212 -10.00 15.04 2.46
N LEU A 213 -10.91 15.16 3.44
CA LEU A 213 -10.78 14.56 4.76
C LEU A 213 -11.44 13.16 4.88
N ILE A 214 -12.20 12.75 3.86
CA ILE A 214 -12.86 11.44 3.75
C ILE A 214 -12.06 10.51 2.83
#